data_96cb681103479468df5ba0deb5595e4b
#
_entry.id   96cb681103479468df5ba0deb5595e4b
#
_cell.length_a   1.000
_cell.length_b   1.000
_cell.length_c   1.000
_cell.angle_alpha   90.00
_cell.angle_beta   90.00
_cell.angle_gamma   90.00
#
_symmetry.space_group_name_H-M   'P 1'
#
loop_
_entity.id
_entity.type
_entity.pdbx_description
1 polymer ?
#
loop_
_entity_poly.entity_id
_entity_poly.type
_entity_poly.pdbx_seq_one_letter_code
_entity_poly.pdbx_strand_id
1 'polypeptide(L)'
;GKSSFFNAATMNDVPEGAYPFTTIDPSVGEAYVRVDCAAPEFDETCTPSVGFCDHGTRFVPVKLVDVAGLIPGAHEGKGLGNQFLTDLNEADVLVHVVDFSGETDIEGEKTEGHDPRDDIDFLEDELDMWYLDVLEKGLERYRSGYHGEEKNVEEDLAEQMSAFKTNKDEIKQVVLSLGRSLDPDEWDDEDKEAIAREIRKRTKPMLIAANKMDKPAAQENFEEITSDPDYDHLTFVPASAHAEKALKKAEAGGVVDYEPGAADFDIVGDVSEDQEEGLEQIREFLDAYGGAGVQRSLEAALFDVMGAIAIFPGSANGRSDTQGVFRDCFILPEGSTTEDFAYHLHSDIGDGLLHGIDCRSERQVGSDHELDHRDVLEIVTTG
;
A
#
# COMPACT_ATOMS: atom_id res chain seq x y z
N GLY A 1 9.30 -7.10 -14.39
CA GLY A 1 7.98 -6.69 -13.88
C GLY A 1 8.14 -5.68 -12.73
N LYS A 2 8.56 -6.12 -11.54
CA LYS A 2 8.59 -5.33 -10.29
C LYS A 2 9.38 -4.03 -10.41
N SER A 3 10.67 -4.07 -10.81
CA SER A 3 11.49 -2.86 -10.93
C SER A 3 11.01 -1.90 -12.04
N SER A 4 10.39 -2.44 -13.11
CA SER A 4 9.74 -1.58 -14.12
C SER A 4 8.55 -0.84 -13.54
N PHE A 5 7.74 -1.51 -12.70
CA PHE A 5 6.62 -0.91 -12.00
C PHE A 5 7.11 0.16 -10.99
N PHE A 6 8.12 -0.16 -10.18
CA PHE A 6 8.74 0.79 -9.27
C PHE A 6 9.26 2.04 -9.98
N ASN A 7 9.98 1.86 -11.11
CA ASN A 7 10.47 2.97 -11.91
C ASN A 7 9.33 3.79 -12.53
N ALA A 8 8.24 3.14 -12.94
CA ALA A 8 7.05 3.83 -13.44
C ALA A 8 6.37 4.65 -12.33
N ALA A 9 6.32 4.12 -11.10
CA ALA A 9 5.70 4.78 -9.96
C ALA A 9 6.52 5.97 -9.43
N THR A 10 7.86 5.83 -9.35
CA THR A 10 8.76 6.79 -8.69
C THR A 10 9.53 7.70 -9.64
N MET A 11 9.59 7.38 -10.93
CA MET A 11 10.51 7.99 -11.91
C MET A 11 12.00 7.78 -11.59
N ASN A 12 12.33 6.84 -10.71
CA ASN A 12 13.71 6.44 -10.47
C ASN A 12 14.21 5.53 -11.60
N ASP A 13 15.49 5.67 -11.96
CA ASP A 13 16.17 4.79 -12.93
C ASP A 13 16.87 3.61 -12.20
N VAL A 14 16.10 2.79 -11.48
CA VAL A 14 16.64 1.55 -10.92
C VAL A 14 16.92 0.57 -12.07
N PRO A 15 18.07 -0.12 -12.10
CA PRO A 15 18.40 -1.05 -13.17
C PRO A 15 17.35 -2.14 -13.33
N GLU A 16 16.76 -2.20 -14.52
CA GLU A 16 15.85 -3.27 -14.91
C GLU A 16 16.69 -4.47 -15.35
N GLY A 17 16.82 -5.49 -14.51
CA GLY A 17 17.57 -6.68 -14.82
C GLY A 17 16.75 -7.71 -15.58
N ALA A 18 17.38 -8.33 -16.58
CA ALA A 18 16.87 -9.55 -17.22
C ALA A 18 17.22 -10.82 -16.39
N TYR A 19 17.82 -10.62 -15.22
CA TYR A 19 18.19 -11.69 -14.30
C TYR A 19 17.29 -11.68 -13.08
N PRO A 20 16.82 -12.84 -12.62
CA PRO A 20 16.06 -12.96 -11.38
C PRO A 20 16.87 -12.39 -10.19
N PHE A 21 16.18 -11.77 -9.26
CA PHE A 21 16.73 -11.33 -7.97
C PHE A 21 17.92 -10.36 -8.05
N THR A 22 17.88 -9.39 -8.97
CA THR A 22 18.95 -8.38 -9.12
C THR A 22 18.99 -7.33 -8.01
N THR A 23 17.91 -7.17 -7.25
CA THR A 23 17.83 -6.23 -6.11
C THR A 23 18.43 -6.92 -4.88
N ILE A 24 19.65 -6.55 -4.47
CA ILE A 24 20.33 -7.09 -3.28
C ILE A 24 19.99 -6.24 -2.05
N ASP A 25 19.94 -4.92 -2.23
CA ASP A 25 19.50 -3.96 -1.22
C ASP A 25 18.17 -3.34 -1.66
N PRO A 26 17.21 -3.09 -0.74
CA PRO A 26 15.95 -2.48 -1.11
C PRO A 26 16.18 -1.08 -1.69
N SER A 27 15.59 -0.82 -2.85
CA SER A 27 15.58 0.51 -3.42
C SER A 27 14.41 1.29 -2.83
N VAL A 28 14.69 2.44 -2.24
CA VAL A 28 13.67 3.33 -1.70
C VAL A 28 13.43 4.47 -2.69
N GLY A 29 12.16 4.73 -2.99
CA GLY A 29 11.74 5.83 -3.84
C GLY A 29 10.58 6.59 -3.22
N GLU A 30 10.40 7.82 -3.66
CA GLU A 30 9.23 8.63 -3.38
C GLU A 30 8.23 8.45 -4.53
N ALA A 31 7.03 8.04 -4.20
CA ALA A 31 5.87 8.01 -5.08
C ALA A 31 4.80 8.94 -4.52
N TYR A 32 3.75 9.17 -5.28
CA TYR A 32 2.67 10.07 -4.86
C TYR A 32 1.33 9.34 -4.96
N VAL A 33 0.42 9.69 -4.06
CA VAL A 33 -1.01 9.31 -4.16
C VAL A 33 -1.82 10.57 -4.32
N ARG A 34 -2.90 10.49 -5.11
CA ARG A 34 -3.79 11.61 -5.39
C ARG A 34 -4.90 11.67 -4.36
N VAL A 35 -5.17 12.89 -3.92
CA VAL A 35 -6.28 13.22 -3.01
C VAL A 35 -6.92 14.49 -3.53
N ASP A 36 -8.25 14.55 -3.58
CA ASP A 36 -8.94 15.81 -3.90
C ASP A 36 -8.57 16.88 -2.88
N CYS A 37 -7.98 17.97 -3.35
CA CYS A 37 -7.52 19.05 -2.49
C CYS A 37 -8.70 19.72 -1.78
N ALA A 38 -8.56 19.98 -0.48
CA ALA A 38 -9.58 20.66 0.29
C ALA A 38 -9.63 22.18 0.02
N ALA A 39 -8.57 22.80 -0.49
CA ALA A 39 -8.47 24.24 -0.64
C ALA A 39 -9.62 24.88 -1.47
N PRO A 40 -10.09 24.30 -2.60
CA PRO A 40 -11.19 24.85 -3.36
C PRO A 40 -12.51 24.96 -2.58
N GLU A 41 -12.73 24.09 -1.59
CA GLU A 41 -13.94 24.11 -0.74
C GLU A 41 -14.00 25.35 0.17
N PHE A 42 -12.86 26.00 0.38
CA PHE A 42 -12.69 27.21 1.20
C PHE A 42 -12.38 28.46 0.35
N ASP A 43 -12.63 28.41 -0.97
CA ASP A 43 -12.28 29.49 -1.91
C ASP A 43 -10.81 29.91 -1.86
N GLU A 44 -9.91 28.96 -1.56
CA GLU A 44 -8.49 29.18 -1.39
C GLU A 44 -7.64 28.41 -2.44
N THR A 45 -6.39 28.82 -2.61
CA THR A 45 -5.39 28.07 -3.38
C THR A 45 -4.33 27.55 -2.42
N CYS A 46 -4.12 26.25 -2.42
CA CYS A 46 -3.14 25.63 -1.52
C CYS A 46 -1.70 25.95 -1.92
N THR A 47 -0.81 25.91 -0.92
CA THR A 47 0.63 26.10 -1.09
C THR A 47 1.38 24.94 -0.45
N PRO A 48 1.42 23.76 -1.12
CA PRO A 48 2.02 22.54 -0.54
C PRO A 48 3.45 22.77 -0.06
N SER A 49 3.78 22.27 1.15
CA SER A 49 5.15 22.24 1.66
C SER A 49 5.90 21.01 1.17
N VAL A 50 5.16 19.90 1.00
CA VAL A 50 5.66 18.63 0.47
C VAL A 50 4.67 18.13 -0.59
N GLY A 51 5.19 17.48 -1.62
CA GLY A 51 4.39 17.14 -2.80
C GLY A 51 3.99 18.38 -3.59
N PHE A 52 2.94 18.28 -4.35
CA PHE A 52 2.40 19.38 -5.16
C PHE A 52 0.88 19.28 -5.28
N CYS A 53 0.26 20.30 -5.86
CA CYS A 53 -1.16 20.30 -6.17
C CYS A 53 -1.34 20.81 -7.59
N ASP A 54 -2.08 20.05 -8.39
CA ASP A 54 -2.40 20.41 -9.77
C ASP A 54 -3.91 20.31 -9.98
N HIS A 55 -4.51 21.33 -10.57
CA HIS A 55 -5.93 21.45 -10.91
C HIS A 55 -6.92 20.95 -9.83
N GLY A 56 -6.56 21.11 -8.54
CA GLY A 56 -7.39 20.63 -7.41
C GLY A 56 -7.09 19.21 -6.96
N THR A 57 -6.14 18.54 -7.58
CA THR A 57 -5.61 17.24 -7.15
C THR A 57 -4.35 17.46 -6.33
N ARG A 58 -4.36 16.98 -5.07
CA ARG A 58 -3.19 16.98 -4.19
C ARG A 58 -2.40 15.70 -4.35
N PHE A 59 -1.13 15.82 -4.70
CA PHE A 59 -0.18 14.72 -4.76
C PHE A 59 0.56 14.62 -3.42
N VAL A 60 0.21 13.59 -2.64
CA VAL A 60 0.76 13.35 -1.31
C VAL A 60 1.89 12.33 -1.43
N PRO A 61 3.13 12.65 -0.98
CA PRO A 61 4.24 11.72 -1.09
C PRO A 61 4.08 10.51 -0.18
N VAL A 62 4.45 9.36 -0.70
CA VAL A 62 4.51 8.08 0.03
C VAL A 62 5.84 7.39 -0.23
N LYS A 63 6.34 6.71 0.78
CA LYS A 63 7.57 5.91 0.66
C LYS A 63 7.24 4.60 -0.05
N LEU A 64 7.85 4.37 -1.20
CA LEU A 64 7.77 3.10 -1.92
C LEU A 64 9.10 2.35 -1.79
N VAL A 65 9.04 1.06 -1.45
CA VAL A 65 10.21 0.21 -1.28
C VAL A 65 10.17 -0.93 -2.30
N ASP A 66 11.18 -1.01 -3.19
CA ASP A 66 11.37 -2.15 -4.09
C ASP A 66 12.12 -3.25 -3.33
N VAL A 67 11.37 -4.18 -2.75
CA VAL A 67 11.92 -5.29 -1.97
C VAL A 67 12.45 -6.38 -2.91
N ALA A 68 13.56 -7.03 -2.55
CA ALA A 68 14.12 -8.14 -3.32
C ALA A 68 13.07 -9.24 -3.56
N GLY A 69 13.14 -9.92 -4.72
CA GLY A 69 12.21 -11.01 -5.01
C GLY A 69 12.36 -12.17 -4.03
N LEU A 70 11.24 -12.75 -3.61
CA LEU A 70 11.19 -13.97 -2.83
C LEU A 70 11.65 -15.17 -3.67
N ILE A 71 12.37 -16.07 -3.03
CA ILE A 71 12.67 -17.41 -3.57
C ILE A 71 11.95 -18.47 -2.72
N PRO A 72 11.55 -19.60 -3.28
CA PRO A 72 10.91 -20.67 -2.54
C PRO A 72 11.71 -21.12 -1.31
N GLY A 73 11.07 -21.19 -0.14
CA GLY A 73 11.69 -21.50 1.15
C GLY A 73 12.36 -20.31 1.83
N ALA A 74 12.01 -19.09 1.48
CA ALA A 74 12.50 -17.88 2.15
C ALA A 74 12.14 -17.85 3.64
N HIS A 75 10.96 -18.35 4.03
CA HIS A 75 10.54 -18.52 5.41
C HIS A 75 11.49 -19.44 6.23
N GLU A 76 12.13 -20.43 5.59
CA GLU A 76 13.14 -21.29 6.22
C GLU A 76 14.55 -20.63 6.31
N GLY A 77 14.67 -19.36 5.92
CA GLY A 77 15.95 -18.62 5.90
C GLY A 77 16.84 -18.91 4.70
N LYS A 78 16.31 -19.50 3.62
CA LYS A 78 17.05 -19.71 2.38
C LYS A 78 17.27 -18.38 1.64
N GLY A 79 18.41 -18.21 1.08
CA GLY A 79 18.78 -17.01 0.31
C GLY A 79 18.81 -15.75 1.16
N LEU A 80 18.17 -14.68 0.67
CA LEU A 80 18.01 -13.39 1.37
C LEU A 80 16.74 -13.33 2.21
N GLY A 81 16.10 -14.48 2.52
CA GLY A 81 14.78 -14.54 3.17
C GLY A 81 14.67 -13.69 4.43
N ASN A 82 15.64 -13.73 5.34
CA ASN A 82 15.60 -12.91 6.57
C ASN A 82 15.66 -11.39 6.28
N GLN A 83 16.42 -10.97 5.26
CA GLN A 83 16.48 -9.57 4.87
C GLN A 83 15.16 -9.12 4.25
N PHE A 84 14.61 -9.90 3.33
CA PHE A 84 13.31 -9.68 2.73
C PHE A 84 12.20 -9.52 3.80
N LEU A 85 12.17 -10.41 4.78
CA LEU A 85 11.20 -10.36 5.86
C LEU A 85 11.37 -9.11 6.73
N THR A 86 12.61 -8.65 6.93
CA THR A 86 12.89 -7.39 7.64
C THR A 86 12.37 -6.19 6.84
N ASP A 87 12.61 -6.17 5.53
CA ASP A 87 12.16 -5.09 4.65
C ASP A 87 10.64 -5.04 4.57
N LEU A 88 9.98 -6.21 4.53
CA LEU A 88 8.52 -6.30 4.58
C LEU A 88 7.91 -5.77 5.89
N ASN A 89 8.61 -5.91 7.01
CA ASN A 89 8.11 -5.42 8.29
C ASN A 89 7.93 -3.90 8.30
N GLU A 90 8.72 -3.17 7.53
CA GLU A 90 8.60 -1.71 7.42
C GLU A 90 7.37 -1.28 6.61
N ALA A 91 6.90 -2.11 5.68
CA ALA A 91 5.77 -1.78 4.83
C ALA A 91 4.44 -1.90 5.59
N ASP A 92 3.53 -0.97 5.37
CA ASP A 92 2.17 -0.98 5.93
C ASP A 92 1.20 -1.75 5.02
N VAL A 93 1.43 -1.72 3.71
CA VAL A 93 0.65 -2.44 2.68
C VAL A 93 1.57 -2.97 1.60
N LEU A 94 1.22 -4.08 0.98
CA LEU A 94 1.97 -4.70 -0.10
C LEU A 94 1.30 -4.46 -1.45
N VAL A 95 2.09 -4.12 -2.47
CA VAL A 95 1.68 -4.15 -3.88
C VAL A 95 2.41 -5.31 -4.55
N HIS A 96 1.73 -6.41 -4.74
CA HIS A 96 2.26 -7.59 -5.42
C HIS A 96 2.13 -7.42 -6.94
N VAL A 97 3.24 -7.18 -7.61
CA VAL A 97 3.29 -6.97 -9.08
C VAL A 97 3.45 -8.30 -9.78
N VAL A 98 2.39 -8.79 -10.39
CA VAL A 98 2.32 -10.11 -11.07
C VAL A 98 2.30 -9.93 -12.58
N ASP A 99 3.01 -10.78 -13.31
CA ASP A 99 3.00 -10.85 -14.77
C ASP A 99 1.79 -11.64 -15.27
N PHE A 100 0.72 -10.95 -15.60
CA PHE A 100 -0.50 -11.58 -16.09
C PHE A 100 -0.41 -12.10 -17.52
N SER A 101 0.65 -11.74 -18.27
CA SER A 101 0.85 -12.28 -19.62
C SER A 101 1.37 -13.72 -19.66
N GLY A 102 1.86 -14.25 -18.55
CA GLY A 102 2.47 -15.58 -18.48
C GLY A 102 3.79 -15.71 -19.24
N GLU A 103 4.45 -14.57 -19.56
CA GLU A 103 5.75 -14.54 -20.26
C GLU A 103 6.95 -14.74 -19.34
N THR A 104 6.74 -14.70 -18.03
CA THR A 104 7.77 -14.96 -17.00
C THR A 104 7.23 -15.93 -15.97
N ASP A 105 8.08 -16.82 -15.47
CA ASP A 105 7.75 -17.74 -14.38
C ASP A 105 8.01 -17.10 -12.99
N ILE A 106 7.76 -17.87 -11.94
CA ILE A 106 7.93 -17.45 -10.54
C ILE A 106 9.37 -17.01 -10.21
N GLU A 107 10.38 -17.54 -10.92
CA GLU A 107 11.78 -17.16 -10.77
C GLU A 107 12.12 -15.92 -11.61
N GLY A 108 11.17 -15.40 -12.41
CA GLY A 108 11.36 -14.27 -13.30
C GLY A 108 12.06 -14.63 -14.63
N GLU A 109 12.24 -15.91 -14.91
CA GLU A 109 12.79 -16.40 -16.17
C GLU A 109 11.73 -16.37 -17.27
N LYS A 110 12.18 -16.15 -18.52
CA LYS A 110 11.24 -16.12 -19.65
C LYS A 110 10.65 -17.51 -19.91
N THR A 111 9.35 -17.55 -20.01
CA THR A 111 8.56 -18.75 -20.30
C THR A 111 7.39 -18.42 -21.21
N GLU A 112 6.57 -19.42 -21.53
CA GLU A 112 5.31 -19.26 -22.27
C GLU A 112 4.20 -19.98 -21.51
N GLY A 113 3.09 -19.27 -21.21
CA GLY A 113 1.90 -19.85 -20.60
C GLY A 113 2.05 -20.19 -19.11
N HIS A 114 2.86 -19.44 -18.37
CA HIS A 114 2.87 -19.49 -16.91
C HIS A 114 1.53 -18.99 -16.35
N ASP A 115 0.99 -19.69 -15.38
CA ASP A 115 -0.27 -19.29 -14.74
C ASP A 115 0.04 -18.22 -13.67
N PRO A 116 -0.53 -17.01 -13.76
CA PRO A 116 -0.31 -15.98 -12.73
C PRO A 116 -0.80 -16.36 -11.32
N ARG A 117 -1.68 -17.37 -11.20
CA ARG A 117 -2.10 -17.91 -9.90
C ARG A 117 -0.92 -18.47 -9.11
N ASP A 118 0.03 -19.12 -9.79
CA ASP A 118 1.22 -19.69 -9.14
C ASP A 118 2.04 -18.61 -8.42
N ASP A 119 2.14 -17.39 -8.99
CA ASP A 119 2.83 -16.27 -8.36
C ASP A 119 2.05 -15.72 -7.16
N ILE A 120 0.71 -15.62 -7.28
CA ILE A 120 -0.17 -15.11 -6.23
C ILE A 120 -0.12 -16.05 -5.03
N ASP A 121 -0.41 -17.33 -5.25
CA ASP A 121 -0.47 -18.37 -4.21
C ASP A 121 0.88 -18.53 -3.52
N PHE A 122 1.96 -18.51 -4.30
CA PHE A 122 3.32 -18.60 -3.77
C PHE A 122 3.64 -17.51 -2.73
N LEU A 123 3.30 -16.25 -3.03
CA LEU A 123 3.59 -15.17 -2.07
C LEU A 123 2.71 -15.26 -0.83
N GLU A 124 1.43 -15.61 -0.98
CA GLU A 124 0.54 -15.80 0.16
C GLU A 124 1.02 -16.95 1.05
N ASP A 125 1.38 -18.09 0.47
CA ASP A 125 1.87 -19.27 1.21
C ASP A 125 3.18 -18.97 1.97
N GLU A 126 4.17 -18.32 1.34
CA GLU A 126 5.42 -17.96 2.00
C GLU A 126 5.21 -16.99 3.18
N LEU A 127 4.30 -16.04 3.03
CA LEU A 127 3.95 -15.12 4.10
C LEU A 127 3.18 -15.83 5.23
N ASP A 128 2.20 -16.67 4.90
CA ASP A 128 1.42 -17.43 5.87
C ASP A 128 2.33 -18.36 6.69
N MET A 129 3.26 -19.07 6.04
CA MET A 129 4.24 -19.93 6.70
C MET A 129 5.18 -19.14 7.62
N TRP A 130 5.58 -17.94 7.23
CA TRP A 130 6.40 -17.09 8.09
C TRP A 130 5.65 -16.63 9.34
N TYR A 131 4.40 -16.22 9.20
CA TYR A 131 3.54 -15.84 10.33
C TYR A 131 3.29 -17.03 11.26
N LEU A 132 3.09 -18.22 10.69
CA LEU A 132 2.95 -19.48 11.45
C LEU A 132 4.22 -19.79 12.27
N ASP A 133 5.40 -19.70 11.68
CA ASP A 133 6.67 -19.93 12.36
C ASP A 133 6.86 -18.96 13.55
N VAL A 134 6.48 -17.70 13.40
CA VAL A 134 6.55 -16.71 14.49
C VAL A 134 5.49 -17.00 15.55
N LEU A 135 4.27 -17.38 15.18
CA LEU A 135 3.22 -17.78 16.09
C LEU A 135 3.63 -19.00 16.92
N GLU A 136 4.20 -20.03 16.29
CA GLU A 136 4.66 -21.25 16.97
C GLU A 136 5.78 -20.95 17.98
N LYS A 137 6.74 -20.12 17.63
CA LYS A 137 7.79 -19.65 18.56
C LYS A 137 7.19 -18.91 19.76
N GLY A 138 6.15 -18.11 19.55
CA GLY A 138 5.39 -17.46 20.63
C GLY A 138 4.71 -18.48 21.56
N LEU A 139 4.08 -19.49 20.98
CA LEU A 139 3.43 -20.58 21.73
C LEU A 139 4.42 -21.44 22.52
N GLU A 140 5.59 -21.74 21.96
CA GLU A 140 6.67 -22.45 22.67
C GLU A 140 7.14 -21.65 23.88
N ARG A 141 7.30 -20.34 23.74
CA ARG A 141 7.69 -19.42 24.82
C ARG A 141 6.62 -19.40 25.93
N TYR A 142 5.35 -19.26 25.58
CA TYR A 142 4.21 -19.35 26.49
C TYR A 142 4.21 -20.67 27.25
N ARG A 143 4.37 -21.82 26.58
CA ARG A 143 4.39 -23.16 27.20
C ARG A 143 5.60 -23.41 28.08
N SER A 144 6.74 -22.80 27.80
CA SER A 144 7.97 -22.97 28.56
C SER A 144 7.91 -22.34 29.98
N GLY A 145 6.90 -21.52 30.26
CA GLY A 145 6.65 -20.96 31.59
C GLY A 145 7.72 -19.97 32.04
N TYR A 146 8.35 -19.24 31.14
CA TYR A 146 9.46 -18.32 31.42
C TYR A 146 9.06 -17.10 32.27
N HIS A 147 7.77 -16.86 32.50
CA HIS A 147 7.28 -15.76 33.33
C HIS A 147 6.56 -16.30 34.57
N GLY A 148 7.06 -15.97 35.76
CA GLY A 148 6.55 -16.39 37.06
C GLY A 148 5.26 -15.69 37.51
N GLU A 149 4.48 -15.13 36.59
CA GLU A 149 3.21 -14.45 36.80
C GLU A 149 2.08 -15.13 36.02
N GLU A 150 0.82 -14.74 36.24
CA GLU A 150 -0.33 -15.33 35.56
C GLU A 150 -0.10 -15.38 34.04
N LYS A 151 -0.20 -16.59 33.47
CA LYS A 151 -0.01 -16.82 32.05
C LYS A 151 -1.09 -16.09 31.26
N ASN A 152 -0.70 -15.14 30.42
CA ASN A 152 -1.57 -14.46 29.47
C ASN A 152 -1.05 -14.70 28.07
N VAL A 153 -1.71 -15.61 27.36
CA VAL A 153 -1.29 -16.03 26.01
C VAL A 153 -1.33 -14.87 25.03
N GLU A 154 -2.32 -13.98 25.13
CA GLU A 154 -2.46 -12.85 24.21
C GLU A 154 -1.29 -11.86 24.39
N GLU A 155 -0.77 -11.68 25.60
CA GLU A 155 0.38 -10.83 25.88
C GLU A 155 1.69 -11.44 25.39
N ASP A 156 1.90 -12.75 25.64
CA ASP A 156 3.10 -13.46 25.18
C ASP A 156 3.16 -13.53 23.65
N LEU A 157 2.03 -13.75 22.99
CA LEU A 157 1.93 -13.73 21.52
C LEU A 157 2.12 -12.32 20.96
N ALA A 158 1.50 -11.31 21.56
CA ALA A 158 1.66 -9.92 21.14
C ALA A 158 3.14 -9.45 21.25
N GLU A 159 3.84 -9.84 22.33
CA GLU A 159 5.27 -9.55 22.44
C GLU A 159 6.08 -10.22 21.33
N GLN A 160 5.82 -11.51 21.05
CA GLN A 160 6.54 -12.24 20.00
C GLN A 160 6.20 -11.74 18.60
N MET A 161 4.95 -11.36 18.37
CA MET A 161 4.45 -10.86 17.08
C MET A 161 4.52 -9.33 16.95
N SER A 162 5.14 -8.64 17.89
CA SER A 162 5.27 -7.18 17.89
C SER A 162 5.95 -6.62 16.62
N ALA A 163 6.84 -7.43 16.01
CA ALA A 163 7.45 -7.10 14.72
C ALA A 163 6.39 -6.91 13.60
N PHE A 164 5.23 -7.54 13.72
CA PHE A 164 4.11 -7.38 12.78
C PHE A 164 3.14 -6.27 13.18
N LYS A 165 3.52 -5.42 14.13
CA LYS A 165 2.68 -4.33 14.67
C LYS A 165 1.35 -4.82 15.28
N THR A 166 1.32 -6.07 15.76
CA THR A 166 0.13 -6.71 16.34
C THR A 166 0.09 -6.51 17.86
N ASN A 167 -1.08 -6.22 18.39
CA ASN A 167 -1.33 -6.10 19.82
C ASN A 167 -2.24 -7.24 20.34
N LYS A 168 -2.36 -7.34 21.67
CA LYS A 168 -3.11 -8.44 22.31
C LYS A 168 -4.60 -8.45 21.97
N ASP A 169 -5.20 -7.26 21.81
CA ASP A 169 -6.62 -7.14 21.51
C ASP A 169 -6.92 -7.60 20.08
N GLU A 170 -6.03 -7.29 19.14
CA GLU A 170 -6.11 -7.79 17.75
C GLU A 170 -5.97 -9.32 17.69
N ILE A 171 -4.97 -9.90 18.38
CA ILE A 171 -4.82 -11.36 18.44
C ILE A 171 -6.08 -12.02 19.00
N LYS A 172 -6.60 -11.50 20.11
CA LYS A 172 -7.83 -11.96 20.70
C LYS A 172 -9.03 -11.88 19.76
N GLN A 173 -9.18 -10.75 19.05
CA GLN A 173 -10.24 -10.56 18.05
C GLN A 173 -10.11 -11.57 16.90
N VAL A 174 -8.89 -11.83 16.41
CA VAL A 174 -8.64 -12.85 15.38
C VAL A 174 -9.10 -14.23 15.86
N VAL A 175 -8.63 -14.68 17.02
CA VAL A 175 -8.98 -16.00 17.56
C VAL A 175 -10.50 -16.14 17.71
N LEU A 176 -11.17 -15.13 18.26
CA LEU A 176 -12.63 -15.13 18.46
C LEU A 176 -13.39 -15.07 17.13
N SER A 177 -12.93 -14.31 16.14
CA SER A 177 -13.58 -14.21 14.83
C SER A 177 -13.56 -15.55 14.07
N LEU A 178 -12.53 -16.36 14.29
CA LEU A 178 -12.40 -17.71 13.76
C LEU A 178 -13.20 -18.76 14.59
N GLY A 179 -13.85 -18.33 15.67
CA GLY A 179 -14.60 -19.24 16.57
C GLY A 179 -13.71 -20.22 17.34
N ARG A 180 -12.43 -19.85 17.55
CA ARG A 180 -11.45 -20.69 18.25
C ARG A 180 -11.39 -20.36 19.74
N SER A 181 -10.92 -21.34 20.53
CA SER A 181 -10.68 -21.15 21.96
C SER A 181 -9.54 -20.15 22.20
N LEU A 182 -9.63 -19.37 23.29
CA LEU A 182 -8.50 -18.54 23.75
C LEU A 182 -7.44 -19.38 24.49
N ASP A 183 -7.68 -20.65 24.75
CA ASP A 183 -6.67 -21.57 25.29
C ASP A 183 -5.88 -22.19 24.12
N PRO A 184 -4.59 -21.83 23.96
CA PRO A 184 -3.78 -22.31 22.83
C PRO A 184 -3.41 -23.80 22.96
N ASP A 185 -3.62 -24.42 24.10
CA ASP A 185 -3.42 -25.87 24.26
C ASP A 185 -4.56 -26.68 23.60
N GLU A 186 -5.65 -26.01 23.21
CA GLU A 186 -6.74 -26.59 22.42
C GLU A 186 -6.55 -26.43 20.90
N TRP A 187 -5.51 -25.70 20.45
CA TRP A 187 -5.27 -25.46 19.01
C TRP A 187 -4.53 -26.64 18.37
N ASP A 188 -5.11 -27.17 17.32
CA ASP A 188 -4.41 -28.06 16.40
C ASP A 188 -3.60 -27.28 15.35
N ASP A 189 -2.98 -27.98 14.41
CA ASP A 189 -2.13 -27.33 13.40
C ASP A 189 -2.98 -26.49 12.41
N GLU A 190 -4.21 -26.95 12.07
CA GLU A 190 -5.14 -26.23 11.21
C GLU A 190 -5.60 -24.90 11.89
N ASP A 191 -5.82 -24.91 13.19
CA ASP A 191 -6.17 -23.73 13.97
C ASP A 191 -5.04 -22.69 13.94
N LYS A 192 -3.79 -23.13 14.14
CA LYS A 192 -2.60 -22.25 14.11
C LYS A 192 -2.40 -21.63 12.73
N GLU A 193 -2.53 -22.43 11.66
CA GLU A 193 -2.46 -21.94 10.28
C GLU A 193 -3.54 -20.88 10.00
N ALA A 194 -4.79 -21.15 10.41
CA ALA A 194 -5.88 -20.22 10.24
C ALA A 194 -5.67 -18.89 11.00
N ILE A 195 -5.18 -18.97 12.25
CA ILE A 195 -4.87 -17.81 13.07
C ILE A 195 -3.72 -16.99 12.45
N ALA A 196 -2.62 -17.65 12.06
CA ALA A 196 -1.47 -16.99 11.44
C ALA A 196 -1.86 -16.26 10.14
N ARG A 197 -2.63 -16.92 9.27
CA ARG A 197 -3.17 -16.37 8.04
C ARG A 197 -4.05 -15.14 8.30
N GLU A 198 -4.97 -15.21 9.25
CA GLU A 198 -5.86 -14.09 9.55
C GLU A 198 -5.10 -12.90 10.16
N ILE A 199 -4.09 -13.14 11.00
CA ILE A 199 -3.20 -12.08 11.51
C ILE A 199 -2.44 -11.44 10.34
N ARG A 200 -1.87 -12.24 9.43
CA ARG A 200 -1.16 -11.74 8.24
C ARG A 200 -2.08 -10.86 7.39
N LYS A 201 -3.30 -11.30 7.08
CA LYS A 201 -4.25 -10.52 6.27
C LYS A 201 -4.54 -9.15 6.87
N ARG A 202 -4.64 -9.04 8.19
CA ARG A 202 -4.91 -7.77 8.90
C ARG A 202 -3.70 -6.86 8.98
N THR A 203 -2.51 -7.44 9.22
CA THR A 203 -1.29 -6.66 9.47
C THR A 203 -0.44 -6.42 8.23
N LYS A 204 -0.65 -7.19 7.18
CA LYS A 204 0.00 -7.05 5.87
C LYS A 204 -1.03 -7.20 4.75
N PRO A 205 -1.96 -6.24 4.65
CA PRO A 205 -2.90 -6.23 3.54
C PRO A 205 -2.14 -6.13 2.21
N MET A 206 -2.69 -6.77 1.16
CA MET A 206 -2.02 -6.91 -0.13
C MET A 206 -2.97 -6.60 -1.27
N LEU A 207 -2.43 -5.86 -2.25
CA LEU A 207 -3.06 -5.60 -3.54
C LEU A 207 -2.29 -6.33 -4.63
N ILE A 208 -2.99 -6.90 -5.58
CA ILE A 208 -2.40 -7.49 -6.79
C ILE A 208 -2.41 -6.44 -7.92
N ALA A 209 -1.23 -5.97 -8.31
CA ALA A 209 -1.06 -5.19 -9.53
C ALA A 209 -0.88 -6.16 -10.71
N ALA A 210 -1.97 -6.40 -11.44
CA ALA A 210 -1.99 -7.26 -12.62
C ALA A 210 -1.26 -6.54 -13.76
N ASN A 211 0.04 -6.78 -13.88
CA ASN A 211 0.90 -6.06 -14.81
C ASN A 211 0.93 -6.71 -16.20
N LYS A 212 1.35 -5.93 -17.19
CA LYS A 212 1.36 -6.27 -18.62
C LYS A 212 -0.03 -6.46 -19.23
N MET A 213 -1.03 -5.78 -18.70
CA MET A 213 -2.41 -5.82 -19.24
C MET A 213 -2.55 -5.26 -20.65
N ASP A 214 -1.49 -4.66 -21.18
CA ASP A 214 -1.35 -4.32 -22.61
C ASP A 214 -1.21 -5.54 -23.52
N LYS A 215 -1.11 -6.76 -22.95
CA LYS A 215 -1.01 -8.04 -23.69
C LYS A 215 -2.36 -8.77 -23.70
N PRO A 216 -2.80 -9.34 -24.85
CA PRO A 216 -4.07 -10.08 -24.90
C PRO A 216 -4.15 -11.26 -23.92
N ALA A 217 -3.08 -12.03 -23.76
CA ALA A 217 -3.05 -13.15 -22.82
C ALA A 217 -3.25 -12.70 -21.37
N ALA A 218 -2.77 -11.51 -21.00
CA ALA A 218 -2.97 -10.95 -19.67
C ALA A 218 -4.44 -10.61 -19.41
N GLN A 219 -5.16 -10.15 -20.42
CA GLN A 219 -6.57 -9.82 -20.32
C GLN A 219 -7.41 -11.08 -20.07
N GLU A 220 -7.12 -12.16 -20.80
CA GLU A 220 -7.80 -13.46 -20.64
C GLU A 220 -7.56 -14.02 -19.22
N ASN A 221 -6.31 -14.03 -18.75
CA ASN A 221 -5.95 -14.48 -17.40
C ASN A 221 -6.61 -13.60 -16.32
N PHE A 222 -6.68 -12.30 -16.54
CA PHE A 222 -7.30 -11.37 -15.59
C PHE A 222 -8.79 -11.65 -15.42
N GLU A 223 -9.53 -11.81 -16.52
CA GLU A 223 -10.96 -12.13 -16.47
C GLU A 223 -11.21 -13.48 -15.79
N GLU A 224 -10.36 -14.48 -16.05
CA GLU A 224 -10.50 -15.80 -15.46
C GLU A 224 -10.21 -15.77 -13.95
N ILE A 225 -9.09 -15.17 -13.53
CA ILE A 225 -8.67 -15.14 -12.12
C ILE A 225 -9.61 -14.28 -11.27
N THR A 226 -10.01 -13.10 -11.75
CA THR A 226 -10.90 -12.21 -10.99
C THR A 226 -12.35 -12.71 -10.93
N SER A 227 -12.71 -13.72 -11.72
CA SER A 227 -14.00 -14.41 -11.66
C SER A 227 -13.98 -15.64 -10.78
N ASP A 228 -12.82 -16.04 -10.27
CA ASP A 228 -12.65 -17.22 -9.45
C ASP A 228 -12.88 -16.86 -7.97
N PRO A 229 -13.88 -17.49 -7.28
CA PRO A 229 -14.19 -17.21 -5.88
C PRO A 229 -13.02 -17.42 -4.91
N ASP A 230 -12.04 -18.23 -5.25
CA ASP A 230 -10.88 -18.48 -4.39
C ASP A 230 -10.04 -17.21 -4.19
N TYR A 231 -10.14 -16.23 -5.11
CA TYR A 231 -9.43 -14.95 -5.06
C TYR A 231 -10.30 -13.74 -4.67
N ASP A 232 -11.57 -13.94 -4.28
CA ASP A 232 -12.49 -12.86 -3.85
C ASP A 232 -11.95 -12.02 -2.67
N HIS A 233 -10.99 -12.56 -1.92
CA HIS A 233 -10.36 -11.86 -0.80
C HIS A 233 -9.25 -10.89 -1.20
N LEU A 234 -8.85 -10.86 -2.47
CA LEU A 234 -7.80 -10.01 -3.01
C LEU A 234 -8.38 -8.86 -3.85
N THR A 235 -7.71 -7.72 -3.82
CA THR A 235 -8.01 -6.58 -4.68
C THR A 235 -7.06 -6.59 -5.87
N PHE A 236 -7.60 -6.59 -7.09
CA PHE A 236 -6.84 -6.58 -8.33
C PHE A 236 -6.93 -5.23 -9.03
N VAL A 237 -5.79 -4.71 -9.48
CA VAL A 237 -5.73 -3.51 -10.33
C VAL A 237 -5.02 -3.85 -11.63
N PRO A 238 -5.71 -3.73 -12.79
CA PRO A 238 -5.08 -3.91 -14.08
C PRO A 238 -4.07 -2.80 -14.33
N ALA A 239 -2.84 -3.15 -14.74
CA ALA A 239 -1.76 -2.20 -14.92
C ALA A 239 -0.87 -2.52 -16.12
N SER A 240 -0.29 -1.48 -16.73
CA SER A 240 0.84 -1.56 -17.64
C SER A 240 1.93 -0.59 -17.19
N ALA A 241 2.93 -1.12 -16.50
CA ALA A 241 4.10 -0.33 -16.13
C ALA A 241 4.86 0.18 -17.37
N HIS A 242 4.71 -0.50 -18.51
CA HIS A 242 5.28 -0.06 -19.78
C HIS A 242 4.59 1.20 -20.31
N ALA A 243 3.26 1.21 -20.35
CA ALA A 243 2.47 2.35 -20.79
C ALA A 243 2.73 3.59 -19.91
N GLU A 244 2.67 3.43 -18.58
CA GLU A 244 2.96 4.53 -17.63
C GLU A 244 4.34 5.12 -17.85
N LYS A 245 5.37 4.27 -17.96
CA LYS A 245 6.75 4.71 -18.18
C LYS A 245 6.92 5.41 -19.54
N ALA A 246 6.23 4.92 -20.59
CA ALA A 246 6.27 5.52 -21.91
C ALA A 246 5.64 6.93 -21.89
N LEU A 247 4.47 7.09 -21.26
CA LEU A 247 3.78 8.37 -21.12
C LEU A 247 4.61 9.38 -20.32
N LYS A 248 5.14 8.99 -19.16
CA LYS A 248 5.99 9.87 -18.35
C LYS A 248 7.26 10.32 -19.08
N LYS A 249 7.86 9.44 -19.89
CA LYS A 249 9.00 9.81 -20.75
C LYS A 249 8.60 10.76 -21.89
N ALA A 250 7.44 10.54 -22.51
CA ALA A 250 6.93 11.40 -23.57
C ALA A 250 6.56 12.78 -23.02
N GLU A 251 5.98 12.86 -21.82
CA GLU A 251 5.67 14.08 -21.09
C GLU A 251 6.98 14.86 -20.78
N ALA A 252 7.95 14.22 -20.14
CA ALA A 252 9.26 14.82 -19.86
C ALA A 252 10.00 15.28 -21.13
N GLY A 253 9.72 14.65 -22.29
CA GLY A 253 10.21 15.04 -23.60
C GLY A 253 9.41 16.17 -24.27
N GLY A 254 8.31 16.64 -23.67
CA GLY A 254 7.41 17.65 -24.24
C GLY A 254 6.63 17.16 -25.46
N VAL A 255 6.43 15.84 -25.57
CA VAL A 255 5.69 15.19 -26.68
C VAL A 255 4.20 15.08 -26.36
N VAL A 256 3.89 14.77 -25.11
CA VAL A 256 2.52 14.68 -24.60
C VAL A 256 2.34 15.58 -23.39
N ASP A 257 1.10 15.95 -23.10
CA ASP A 257 0.66 16.51 -21.82
C ASP A 257 -0.09 15.39 -21.10
N TYR A 258 0.51 14.87 -20.01
CA TYR A 258 0.02 13.71 -19.29
C TYR A 258 0.19 13.88 -17.78
N GLU A 259 -0.92 13.78 -17.05
CA GLU A 259 -0.91 13.69 -15.58
C GLU A 259 -0.86 12.21 -15.15
N PRO A 260 0.06 11.81 -14.25
CA PRO A 260 0.13 10.42 -13.77
C PRO A 260 -1.21 9.90 -13.25
N GLY A 261 -1.65 8.78 -13.83
CA GLY A 261 -2.94 8.16 -13.50
C GLY A 261 -4.15 8.76 -14.20
N ALA A 262 -3.96 9.71 -15.13
CA ALA A 262 -5.03 10.17 -15.99
C ALA A 262 -5.50 9.06 -16.96
N ALA A 263 -6.77 9.13 -17.35
CA ALA A 263 -7.38 8.20 -18.30
C ALA A 263 -7.10 8.56 -19.75
N ASP A 264 -6.49 9.72 -20.04
CA ASP A 264 -6.16 10.19 -21.38
C ASP A 264 -4.96 11.14 -21.30
N PHE A 265 -4.43 11.55 -22.46
CA PHE A 265 -3.33 12.50 -22.62
C PHE A 265 -3.49 13.27 -23.93
N ASP A 266 -2.92 14.45 -24.01
CA ASP A 266 -2.87 15.26 -25.24
C ASP A 266 -1.50 15.16 -25.91
N ILE A 267 -1.46 15.00 -27.24
CA ILE A 267 -0.22 15.10 -28.02
C ILE A 267 0.02 16.57 -28.30
N VAL A 268 1.10 17.13 -27.75
CA VAL A 268 1.44 18.55 -27.84
C VAL A 268 2.71 18.81 -28.64
N GLY A 269 3.54 17.80 -28.84
CA GLY A 269 4.77 17.86 -29.62
C GLY A 269 4.70 17.21 -31.00
N ASP A 270 5.80 17.27 -31.73
CA ASP A 270 5.92 16.54 -33.00
C ASP A 270 6.20 15.06 -32.75
N VAL A 271 5.44 14.18 -33.41
CA VAL A 271 5.57 12.72 -33.32
C VAL A 271 5.84 12.11 -34.70
N SER A 272 6.62 11.05 -34.74
CA SER A 272 6.74 10.21 -35.95
C SER A 272 5.53 9.26 -36.07
N GLU A 273 5.31 8.69 -37.26
CA GLU A 273 4.24 7.71 -37.50
C GLU A 273 4.32 6.53 -36.51
N ASP A 274 5.52 5.99 -36.23
CA ASP A 274 5.72 4.88 -35.27
C ASP A 274 5.39 5.32 -33.82
N GLN A 275 5.69 6.56 -33.46
CA GLN A 275 5.35 7.10 -32.13
C GLN A 275 3.85 7.34 -31.98
N GLU A 276 3.19 7.84 -33.04
CA GLU A 276 1.74 8.06 -33.06
C GLU A 276 1.00 6.73 -32.92
N GLU A 277 1.41 5.67 -33.66
CA GLU A 277 0.86 4.33 -33.53
C GLU A 277 1.04 3.78 -32.10
N GLY A 278 2.22 3.93 -31.50
CA GLY A 278 2.48 3.49 -30.12
C GLY A 278 1.65 4.26 -29.09
N LEU A 279 1.47 5.55 -29.27
CA LEU A 279 0.63 6.39 -28.39
C LEU A 279 -0.87 6.02 -28.53
N GLU A 280 -1.33 5.70 -29.74
CA GLU A 280 -2.71 5.27 -29.94
C GLU A 280 -2.99 3.93 -29.24
N GLN A 281 -2.08 2.95 -29.32
CA GLN A 281 -2.20 1.69 -28.55
C GLN A 281 -2.27 1.93 -27.03
N ILE A 282 -1.47 2.90 -26.53
CA ILE A 282 -1.54 3.29 -25.11
C ILE A 282 -2.91 3.92 -24.81
N ARG A 283 -3.43 4.80 -25.67
CA ARG A 283 -4.75 5.41 -25.49
C ARG A 283 -5.87 4.38 -25.44
N GLU A 284 -5.88 3.40 -26.35
CA GLU A 284 -6.83 2.29 -26.31
C GLU A 284 -6.77 1.53 -24.97
N PHE A 285 -5.57 1.35 -24.42
CA PHE A 285 -5.39 0.73 -23.10
C PHE A 285 -5.93 1.61 -21.97
N LEU A 286 -5.64 2.92 -21.98
CA LEU A 286 -6.16 3.86 -20.97
C LEU A 286 -7.69 3.92 -21.01
N ASP A 287 -8.29 3.95 -22.20
CA ASP A 287 -9.75 3.95 -22.38
C ASP A 287 -10.39 2.68 -21.81
N ALA A 288 -9.75 1.53 -21.96
CA ALA A 288 -10.25 0.25 -21.48
C ALA A 288 -10.21 0.12 -19.94
N TYR A 289 -9.18 0.68 -19.31
CA TYR A 289 -8.90 0.47 -17.87
C TYR A 289 -8.96 1.74 -17.02
N GLY A 290 -9.24 2.90 -17.62
CA GLY A 290 -9.34 4.18 -16.91
C GLY A 290 -7.99 4.77 -16.47
N GLY A 291 -6.89 4.34 -17.11
CA GLY A 291 -5.54 4.78 -16.83
C GLY A 291 -4.51 3.67 -16.97
N ALA A 292 -3.22 3.98 -16.79
CA ALA A 292 -2.14 3.00 -16.89
C ALA A 292 -2.04 2.02 -15.69
N GLY A 293 -2.84 2.22 -14.64
CA GLY A 293 -2.99 1.33 -13.50
C GLY A 293 -1.91 1.45 -12.43
N VAL A 294 -0.74 2.01 -12.71
CA VAL A 294 0.35 2.15 -11.74
C VAL A 294 -0.05 3.09 -10.60
N GLN A 295 -0.53 4.29 -10.95
CA GLN A 295 -1.02 5.27 -9.98
C GLN A 295 -2.21 4.72 -9.18
N ARG A 296 -3.18 4.10 -9.87
CA ARG A 296 -4.36 3.48 -9.23
C ARG A 296 -3.97 2.36 -8.27
N SER A 297 -2.91 1.58 -8.57
CA SER A 297 -2.43 0.52 -7.66
C SER A 297 -1.93 1.10 -6.33
N LEU A 298 -1.23 2.24 -6.35
CA LEU A 298 -0.76 2.89 -5.12
C LEU A 298 -1.94 3.43 -4.31
N GLU A 299 -2.88 4.09 -4.97
CA GLU A 299 -4.09 4.65 -4.35
C GLU A 299 -4.97 3.55 -3.75
N ALA A 300 -5.23 2.49 -4.53
CA ALA A 300 -6.02 1.36 -4.06
C ALA A 300 -5.36 0.62 -2.89
N ALA A 301 -4.03 0.44 -2.93
CA ALA A 301 -3.31 -0.19 -1.83
C ALA A 301 -3.48 0.60 -0.52
N LEU A 302 -3.38 1.93 -0.57
CA LEU A 302 -3.51 2.77 0.62
C LEU A 302 -4.96 2.97 1.06
N PHE A 303 -5.84 3.36 0.13
CA PHE A 303 -7.19 3.82 0.50
C PHE A 303 -8.22 2.69 0.51
N ASP A 304 -8.14 1.73 -0.44
CA ASP A 304 -9.15 0.67 -0.55
C ASP A 304 -8.74 -0.58 0.25
N VAL A 305 -7.45 -0.94 0.27
CA VAL A 305 -6.95 -2.19 0.89
C VAL A 305 -6.50 -1.96 2.34
N MET A 306 -5.71 -0.92 2.59
CA MET A 306 -5.26 -0.56 3.93
C MET A 306 -6.30 0.27 4.70
N GLY A 307 -7.27 0.88 3.99
CA GLY A 307 -8.28 1.75 4.59
C GLY A 307 -7.71 3.10 5.06
N ALA A 308 -6.55 3.53 4.57
CA ALA A 308 -5.95 4.78 5.02
C ALA A 308 -6.81 6.00 4.68
N ILE A 309 -6.69 7.04 5.49
CA ILE A 309 -7.39 8.31 5.31
C ILE A 309 -6.39 9.45 5.10
N ALA A 310 -6.76 10.43 4.30
CA ALA A 310 -5.98 11.64 4.09
C ALA A 310 -6.58 12.78 4.92
N ILE A 311 -5.77 13.45 5.75
CA ILE A 311 -6.22 14.52 6.63
C ILE A 311 -5.47 15.81 6.33
N PHE A 312 -6.20 16.91 6.28
CA PHE A 312 -5.64 18.24 6.09
C PHE A 312 -5.62 19.01 7.41
N PRO A 313 -4.45 19.43 7.92
CA PRO A 313 -4.42 20.39 9.02
C PRO A 313 -4.96 21.73 8.52
N GLY A 314 -5.95 22.25 9.21
CA GLY A 314 -6.65 23.49 8.88
C GLY A 314 -6.64 24.50 10.01
N SER A 315 -7.29 25.62 9.77
CA SER A 315 -7.72 26.57 10.79
C SER A 315 -9.13 27.02 10.50
N ALA A 316 -9.79 27.66 11.44
CA ALA A 316 -11.14 28.18 11.29
C ALA A 316 -11.33 29.12 10.07
N ASN A 317 -10.24 29.60 9.47
CA ASN A 317 -10.21 30.41 8.25
C ASN A 317 -9.66 29.63 7.03
N GLY A 318 -9.59 28.30 7.07
CA GLY A 318 -9.01 27.48 6.01
C GLY A 318 -7.49 27.49 5.88
N ARG A 319 -6.78 28.29 6.70
CA ARG A 319 -5.32 28.42 6.65
C ARG A 319 -4.66 27.52 7.68
N SER A 320 -3.62 26.80 7.28
CA SER A 320 -2.91 25.89 8.16
C SER A 320 -1.98 26.60 9.16
N ASP A 321 -1.42 27.73 8.80
CA ASP A 321 -0.59 28.60 9.67
C ASP A 321 -0.36 29.98 9.04
N THR A 322 0.54 30.78 9.66
CA THR A 322 0.94 32.10 9.14
C THR A 322 1.81 32.03 7.88
N GLN A 323 2.22 30.84 7.41
CA GLN A 323 3.18 30.64 6.33
C GLN A 323 2.55 30.08 5.06
N GLY A 324 1.30 29.57 5.08
CA GLY A 324 0.68 29.02 3.88
C GLY A 324 -0.72 28.48 4.08
N VAL A 325 -1.38 28.10 2.99
CA VAL A 325 -2.74 27.59 2.93
C VAL A 325 -2.69 26.10 2.62
N PHE A 326 -3.28 25.26 3.44
CA PHE A 326 -3.30 23.79 3.28
C PHE A 326 -1.93 23.23 2.87
N ARG A 327 -0.89 23.60 3.63
CA ARG A 327 0.51 23.26 3.29
C ARG A 327 0.76 21.76 3.32
N ASP A 328 0.13 21.07 4.25
CA ASP A 328 0.35 19.66 4.51
C ASP A 328 -0.92 18.85 4.25
N CYS A 329 -0.74 17.59 3.95
CA CYS A 329 -1.76 16.55 3.88
C CYS A 329 -1.11 15.27 4.38
N PHE A 330 -1.71 14.63 5.36
CA PHE A 330 -1.15 13.46 6.04
C PHE A 330 -2.00 12.23 5.75
N ILE A 331 -1.34 11.10 5.53
CA ILE A 331 -1.99 9.81 5.39
C ILE A 331 -1.93 9.10 6.75
N LEU A 332 -3.09 8.75 7.28
CA LEU A 332 -3.25 8.09 8.58
C LEU A 332 -4.01 6.77 8.41
N PRO A 333 -3.84 5.82 9.34
CA PRO A 333 -4.67 4.61 9.36
C PRO A 333 -6.15 4.93 9.53
N GLU A 334 -7.03 4.05 9.03
CA GLU A 334 -8.47 4.07 9.33
C GLU A 334 -8.71 4.00 10.84
N GLY A 335 -9.73 4.72 11.33
CA GLY A 335 -10.06 4.78 12.75
C GLY A 335 -9.16 5.71 13.57
N SER A 336 -8.21 6.43 12.91
CA SER A 336 -7.41 7.45 13.59
C SER A 336 -8.30 8.56 14.16
N THR A 337 -7.98 8.97 15.39
CA THR A 337 -8.74 9.98 16.13
C THR A 337 -8.10 11.36 16.03
N THR A 338 -8.80 12.38 16.53
CA THR A 338 -8.24 13.73 16.71
C THR A 338 -6.93 13.71 17.52
N GLU A 339 -6.84 12.85 18.54
CA GLU A 339 -5.65 12.71 19.38
C GLU A 339 -4.50 12.07 18.58
N ASP A 340 -4.76 11.02 17.82
CA ASP A 340 -3.77 10.39 16.95
C ASP A 340 -3.21 11.38 15.93
N PHE A 341 -4.07 12.19 15.33
CA PHE A 341 -3.65 13.23 14.41
C PHE A 341 -2.80 14.32 15.10
N ALA A 342 -3.18 14.75 16.31
CA ALA A 342 -2.40 15.72 17.07
C ALA A 342 -0.99 15.20 17.39
N TYR A 343 -0.86 13.94 17.79
CA TYR A 343 0.44 13.29 18.02
C TYR A 343 1.22 13.09 16.71
N HIS A 344 0.53 12.81 15.60
CA HIS A 344 1.16 12.70 14.29
C HIS A 344 1.80 14.03 13.84
N LEU A 345 1.16 15.16 14.17
CA LEU A 345 1.73 16.48 13.88
C LEU A 345 2.97 16.77 14.73
N HIS A 346 2.89 16.58 16.04
CA HIS A 346 4.01 16.69 16.98
C HIS A 346 3.60 16.19 18.38
N SER A 347 4.53 15.59 19.13
CA SER A 347 4.28 15.14 20.51
C SER A 347 3.76 16.24 21.42
N ASP A 348 4.34 17.46 21.35
CA ASP A 348 3.89 18.59 22.17
C ASP A 348 2.46 19.04 21.82
N ILE A 349 2.04 18.87 20.57
CA ILE A 349 0.66 19.14 20.12
C ILE A 349 -0.29 18.11 20.70
N GLY A 350 0.08 16.82 20.65
CA GLY A 350 -0.67 15.73 21.27
C GLY A 350 -0.81 15.91 22.77
N ASP A 351 0.30 16.14 23.49
CA ASP A 351 0.32 16.37 24.94
C ASP A 351 -0.50 17.61 25.36
N GLY A 352 -0.55 18.62 24.48
CA GLY A 352 -1.27 19.87 24.73
C GLY A 352 -2.71 19.90 24.23
N LEU A 353 -3.20 18.81 23.60
CA LEU A 353 -4.51 18.76 22.96
C LEU A 353 -5.66 19.11 23.92
N LEU A 354 -6.47 20.08 23.53
CA LEU A 354 -7.74 20.39 24.20
C LEU A 354 -8.93 19.80 23.45
N HIS A 355 -8.99 20.03 22.17
CA HIS A 355 -10.02 19.55 21.26
C HIS A 355 -9.63 19.84 19.80
N GLY A 356 -10.32 19.21 18.84
CA GLY A 356 -10.29 19.58 17.44
C GLY A 356 -11.43 20.53 17.07
N ILE A 357 -11.30 21.17 15.91
CA ILE A 357 -12.40 21.88 15.23
C ILE A 357 -12.46 21.36 13.80
N ASP A 358 -13.58 20.75 13.43
CA ASP A 358 -13.87 20.46 12.02
C ASP A 358 -14.09 21.80 11.28
N CYS A 359 -13.19 22.12 10.36
CA CYS A 359 -13.18 23.40 9.68
C CYS A 359 -14.33 23.56 8.69
N ARG A 360 -14.98 22.48 8.22
CA ARG A 360 -16.14 22.56 7.32
C ARG A 360 -17.41 22.92 8.08
N SER A 361 -17.65 22.28 9.21
CA SER A 361 -18.84 22.53 10.02
C SER A 361 -18.66 23.57 11.10
N GLU A 362 -17.42 24.02 11.35
CA GLU A 362 -17.01 24.91 12.45
C GLU A 362 -17.37 24.34 13.84
N ARG A 363 -17.47 23.01 13.96
CA ARG A 363 -17.83 22.35 15.20
C ARG A 363 -16.61 21.82 15.93
N GLN A 364 -16.67 21.98 17.25
CA GLN A 364 -15.71 21.34 18.12
C GLN A 364 -15.93 19.83 18.17
N VAL A 365 -14.83 19.05 18.07
CA VAL A 365 -14.80 17.60 18.17
C VAL A 365 -13.89 17.18 19.33
N GLY A 366 -14.18 16.04 19.96
CA GLY A 366 -13.39 15.52 21.09
C GLY A 366 -12.07 14.92 20.65
N SER A 367 -11.23 14.56 21.63
CA SER A 367 -9.96 13.85 21.36
C SER A 367 -10.18 12.46 20.76
N ASP A 368 -11.27 11.80 21.13
CA ASP A 368 -11.69 10.47 20.70
C ASP A 368 -12.56 10.46 19.43
N HIS A 369 -12.74 11.61 18.78
CA HIS A 369 -13.48 11.70 17.54
C HIS A 369 -12.68 11.03 16.41
N GLU A 370 -13.27 10.00 15.81
CA GLU A 370 -12.72 9.32 14.62
C GLU A 370 -12.80 10.24 13.40
N LEU A 371 -11.70 10.27 12.64
CA LEU A 371 -11.54 11.13 11.48
C LEU A 371 -11.97 10.40 10.20
N ASP A 372 -12.62 11.14 9.30
CA ASP A 372 -13.00 10.67 7.98
C ASP A 372 -12.01 11.13 6.91
N HIS A 373 -11.95 10.38 5.79
CA HIS A 373 -11.10 10.73 4.66
C HIS A 373 -11.39 12.14 4.14
N ARG A 374 -10.34 12.94 3.99
CA ARG A 374 -10.32 14.35 3.61
C ARG A 374 -10.82 15.32 4.69
N ASP A 375 -10.90 14.92 5.93
CA ASP A 375 -11.19 15.88 6.99
C ASP A 375 -10.19 17.03 7.02
N VAL A 376 -10.71 18.21 7.34
CA VAL A 376 -9.94 19.43 7.55
C VAL A 376 -10.06 19.81 9.02
N LEU A 377 -9.00 19.58 9.77
CA LEU A 377 -9.06 19.66 11.23
C LEU A 377 -8.08 20.70 11.79
N GLU A 378 -8.60 21.64 12.56
CA GLU A 378 -7.79 22.53 13.41
C GLU A 378 -7.57 21.88 14.78
N ILE A 379 -6.31 21.78 15.20
CA ILE A 379 -5.94 21.29 16.52
C ILE A 379 -5.78 22.46 17.47
N VAL A 380 -6.55 22.48 18.55
CA VAL A 380 -6.50 23.48 19.60
C VAL A 380 -5.75 22.93 20.81
N THR A 381 -4.71 23.64 21.23
CA THR A 381 -3.82 23.22 22.32
C THR A 381 -3.83 24.24 23.48
N THR A 382 -3.28 23.82 24.60
CA THR A 382 -3.12 24.68 25.81
C THR A 382 -2.11 25.82 25.65
N GLY A 383 -1.35 25.90 24.53
CA GLY A 383 -0.35 26.95 24.28
C GLY A 383 1.04 26.56 24.74
#